data_8155f304e6150ac40aa6cc89801a56d7
#
_entry.id   8155f304e6150ac40aa6cc89801a56d7
#
_cell.length_a   1.000
_cell.length_b   1.000
_cell.length_c   1.000
_cell.angle_alpha   90.00
_cell.angle_beta   90.00
_cell.angle_gamma   90.00
#
_symmetry.space_group_name_H-M   'P 1'
#
loop_
_entity.id
_entity.type
_entity.pdbx_description
1 polymer ?
#
loop_
_entity_poly.entity_id
_entity_poly.type
_entity_poly.pdbx_seq_one_letter_code
_entity_poly.pdbx_strand_id
1 'polypeptide(L)'
;ADESAPQPEPAPEPEYEPTSEPEPTPEPLPEAMPAAEPTPEPIPEPETAADSNSGEPAPAPRFTERAERAKHLVPGSARRERKAFGQQRGWEYAKHDSYLADEWTRGAAARGQEPKDIIAGTVRGHETLLFDMGAIPIMAMRTGAASDIVIDFRRVGETVDTPSDDLVHVCTEEGFDVFASEAGVGQRLIDDRVTRALRALPAVVTAAWMEGEWVLAQTTKQARSTGWEEMLEPPAVLADNARAPPPPS
;
A
#
# COMPACT_ATOMS: atom_id res chain seq x y z
N ALA A 1 21.00 -0.30 -72.91
CA ALA A 1 21.70 -0.95 -71.83
C ALA A 1 20.74 -1.04 -70.61
N ASP A 2 20.18 -2.22 -70.51
CA ASP A 2 19.19 -2.60 -69.47
C ASP A 2 19.97 -3.29 -68.35
N GLU A 3 20.11 -2.63 -67.21
CA GLU A 3 20.85 -3.14 -66.06
C GLU A 3 19.84 -3.56 -64.98
N SER A 4 19.39 -4.83 -65.09
CA SER A 4 18.56 -5.47 -64.07
C SER A 4 19.35 -5.70 -62.78
N ALA A 5 18.90 -5.06 -61.69
CA ALA A 5 19.41 -5.30 -60.36
C ALA A 5 19.01 -6.70 -59.86
N PRO A 6 19.90 -7.41 -59.12
CA PRO A 6 19.58 -8.73 -58.55
C PRO A 6 18.57 -8.65 -57.43
N GLN A 7 17.62 -9.59 -57.43
CA GLN A 7 16.67 -9.79 -56.32
C GLN A 7 17.37 -10.31 -55.09
N PRO A 8 16.99 -9.88 -53.88
CA PRO A 8 17.50 -10.46 -52.65
C PRO A 8 16.98 -11.88 -52.41
N GLU A 9 17.88 -12.76 -51.95
CA GLU A 9 17.54 -14.14 -51.58
C GLU A 9 16.58 -14.19 -50.39
N PRO A 10 15.66 -15.15 -50.36
CA PRO A 10 14.74 -15.32 -49.24
C PRO A 10 15.52 -15.76 -47.97
N ALA A 11 15.15 -15.16 -46.84
CA ALA A 11 15.69 -15.52 -45.53
C ALA A 11 15.29 -16.95 -45.14
N PRO A 12 16.16 -17.70 -44.42
CA PRO A 12 15.86 -19.06 -43.99
C PRO A 12 14.69 -19.06 -42.99
N GLU A 13 13.80 -20.04 -43.14
CA GLU A 13 12.68 -20.29 -42.22
C GLU A 13 13.23 -20.71 -40.84
N PRO A 14 12.59 -20.29 -39.73
CA PRO A 14 13.00 -20.70 -38.40
C PRO A 14 12.73 -22.19 -38.20
N GLU A 15 13.75 -22.95 -37.81
CA GLU A 15 13.65 -24.33 -37.36
C GLU A 15 12.86 -24.37 -36.03
N TYR A 16 11.72 -25.09 -36.03
CA TYR A 16 10.94 -25.38 -34.84
C TYR A 16 11.69 -26.44 -33.99
N GLU A 17 12.18 -26.04 -32.83
CA GLU A 17 12.63 -26.99 -31.82
C GLU A 17 11.44 -27.77 -31.22
N PRO A 18 11.53 -29.08 -31.01
CA PRO A 18 10.45 -29.86 -30.44
C PRO A 18 10.20 -29.50 -28.98
N THR A 19 8.97 -29.12 -28.70
CA THR A 19 8.45 -28.89 -27.34
C THR A 19 8.68 -30.12 -26.46
N SER A 20 9.42 -29.94 -25.37
CA SER A 20 9.62 -30.96 -24.35
C SER A 20 8.29 -31.35 -23.72
N GLU A 21 8.02 -32.65 -23.60
CA GLU A 21 6.86 -33.23 -22.92
C GLU A 21 6.83 -32.76 -21.45
N PRO A 22 5.64 -32.44 -20.88
CA PRO A 22 5.53 -32.10 -19.47
C PRO A 22 5.87 -33.29 -18.58
N GLU A 23 6.72 -33.05 -17.59
CA GLU A 23 7.04 -34.03 -16.54
C GLU A 23 5.78 -34.44 -15.74
N PRO A 24 5.66 -35.69 -15.33
CA PRO A 24 4.49 -36.15 -14.58
C PRO A 24 4.41 -35.49 -13.20
N THR A 25 3.23 -34.98 -12.89
CA THR A 25 2.87 -34.40 -11.59
C THR A 25 3.10 -35.43 -10.48
N PRO A 26 3.81 -35.09 -9.38
CA PRO A 26 3.96 -35.99 -8.24
C PRO A 26 2.62 -36.23 -7.55
N GLU A 27 2.35 -37.49 -7.21
CA GLU A 27 1.18 -37.92 -6.44
C GLU A 27 1.17 -37.26 -5.05
N PRO A 28 -0.01 -36.88 -4.53
CA PRO A 28 -0.12 -36.28 -3.18
C PRO A 28 0.24 -37.32 -2.11
N LEU A 29 1.12 -36.92 -1.19
CA LEU A 29 1.44 -37.69 0.00
C LEU A 29 0.20 -37.85 0.90
N PRO A 30 0.03 -38.98 1.60
CA PRO A 30 -1.11 -39.20 2.49
C PRO A 30 -1.11 -38.20 3.66
N GLU A 31 -2.30 -37.66 3.95
CA GLU A 31 -2.54 -36.77 5.07
C GLU A 31 -2.08 -37.36 6.40
N ALA A 32 -1.23 -36.65 7.11
CA ALA A 32 -0.83 -36.96 8.46
C ALA A 32 -2.04 -36.85 9.40
N MET A 33 -2.32 -37.87 10.17
CA MET A 33 -3.35 -37.91 11.21
C MET A 33 -3.13 -36.75 12.23
N PRO A 34 -4.18 -36.10 12.72
CA PRO A 34 -4.06 -35.03 13.72
C PRO A 34 -3.48 -35.61 15.02
N ALA A 35 -2.42 -34.95 15.51
CA ALA A 35 -1.84 -35.24 16.81
C ALA A 35 -2.83 -34.85 17.92
N ALA A 36 -2.94 -35.70 18.93
CA ALA A 36 -3.78 -35.51 20.09
C ALA A 36 -3.46 -34.18 20.82
N GLU A 37 -4.50 -33.45 21.22
CA GLU A 37 -4.42 -32.22 22.01
C GLU A 37 -3.73 -32.52 23.36
N PRO A 38 -2.79 -31.66 23.81
CA PRO A 38 -2.24 -31.77 25.15
C PRO A 38 -3.25 -31.32 26.20
N THR A 39 -3.45 -32.16 27.20
CA THR A 39 -4.24 -31.89 28.41
C THR A 39 -3.67 -30.64 29.13
N PRO A 40 -4.48 -29.66 29.55
CA PRO A 40 -3.99 -28.50 30.28
C PRO A 40 -3.53 -28.89 31.68
N GLU A 41 -2.29 -28.54 32.03
CA GLU A 41 -1.76 -28.63 33.39
C GLU A 41 -2.44 -27.61 34.33
N PRO A 42 -2.64 -27.93 35.62
CA PRO A 42 -3.28 -27.03 36.56
C PRO A 42 -2.40 -25.82 36.91
N ILE A 43 -3.03 -24.65 36.85
CA ILE A 43 -2.43 -23.34 37.17
C ILE A 43 -2.12 -23.31 38.70
N PRO A 44 -0.89 -22.99 39.14
CA PRO A 44 -0.62 -22.77 40.56
C PRO A 44 -1.28 -21.47 41.05
N GLU A 45 -1.88 -21.53 42.24
CA GLU A 45 -2.45 -20.39 42.94
C GLU A 45 -1.34 -19.36 43.29
N PRO A 46 -1.59 -18.04 43.20
CA PRO A 46 -0.61 -17.03 43.55
C PRO A 46 -0.48 -16.90 45.09
N GLU A 47 0.73 -17.15 45.58
CA GLU A 47 1.10 -16.81 46.95
C GLU A 47 1.04 -15.30 47.17
N THR A 48 0.30 -14.89 48.18
CA THR A 48 0.22 -13.53 48.69
C THR A 48 1.52 -13.13 49.38
N ALA A 49 2.36 -12.34 48.68
CA ALA A 49 3.41 -11.56 49.32
C ALA A 49 2.93 -10.12 49.49
N ALA A 50 2.67 -9.74 50.72
CA ALA A 50 2.46 -8.36 51.12
C ALA A 50 3.80 -7.62 51.05
N ASP A 51 3.88 -6.59 50.21
CA ASP A 51 4.90 -5.55 50.39
C ASP A 51 4.27 -4.17 50.20
N SER A 52 4.38 -3.40 51.26
CA SER A 52 3.81 -2.08 51.43
C SER A 52 4.70 -1.05 50.75
N ASN A 53 4.28 -0.51 49.61
CA ASN A 53 4.86 0.71 49.11
C ASN A 53 3.74 1.73 48.84
N SER A 54 3.65 2.73 49.73
CA SER A 54 2.73 3.85 49.69
C SER A 54 3.16 4.85 48.58
N GLY A 55 2.83 4.53 47.34
CA GLY A 55 2.83 5.46 46.21
C GLY A 55 1.38 5.69 45.83
N GLU A 56 0.95 6.95 45.83
CA GLU A 56 -0.38 7.37 45.42
C GLU A 56 -0.70 6.81 44.02
N PRO A 57 -1.75 6.00 43.84
CA PRO A 57 -2.02 5.38 42.55
C PRO A 57 -2.43 6.46 41.56
N ALA A 58 -1.71 6.53 40.43
CA ALA A 58 -2.13 7.31 39.28
C ALA A 58 -3.60 6.97 38.96
N PRO A 59 -4.44 7.96 38.62
CA PRO A 59 -5.86 7.72 38.35
C PRO A 59 -6.02 6.67 37.22
N ALA A 60 -6.78 5.62 37.51
CA ALA A 60 -7.06 4.57 36.53
C ALA A 60 -7.68 5.20 35.27
N PRO A 61 -7.25 4.80 34.06
CA PRO A 61 -7.81 5.33 32.82
C PRO A 61 -9.31 5.14 32.80
N ARG A 62 -10.04 6.19 32.39
CA ARG A 62 -11.51 6.18 32.35
C ARG A 62 -12.00 5.01 31.53
N PHE A 63 -13.10 4.40 31.91
CA PHE A 63 -13.68 3.21 31.28
C PHE A 63 -13.82 3.35 29.76
N THR A 64 -14.10 4.55 29.26
CA THR A 64 -14.19 4.89 27.83
C THR A 64 -12.87 4.71 27.09
N GLU A 65 -11.72 5.16 27.66
CA GLU A 65 -10.40 5.02 27.04
C GLU A 65 -9.95 3.56 26.99
N ARG A 66 -10.31 2.78 28.01
CA ARG A 66 -10.00 1.35 28.06
C ARG A 66 -10.86 0.56 27.06
N ALA A 67 -12.13 0.95 26.89
CA ALA A 67 -13.03 0.36 25.89
C ALA A 67 -12.58 0.67 24.45
N GLU A 68 -12.11 1.89 24.19
CA GLU A 68 -11.57 2.26 22.88
C GLU A 68 -10.31 1.45 22.54
N ARG A 69 -9.33 1.36 23.46
CA ARG A 69 -8.14 0.53 23.27
C ARG A 69 -8.48 -0.95 23.06
N ALA A 70 -9.47 -1.49 23.80
CA ALA A 70 -9.89 -2.88 23.65
C ALA A 70 -10.54 -3.16 22.27
N LYS A 71 -11.29 -2.19 21.71
CA LYS A 71 -11.86 -2.31 20.37
C LYS A 71 -10.80 -2.49 19.28
N HIS A 72 -9.64 -1.85 19.41
CA HIS A 72 -8.56 -1.93 18.44
C HIS A 72 -7.72 -3.22 18.53
N LEU A 73 -7.82 -3.95 19.65
CA LEU A 73 -7.08 -5.19 19.87
C LEU A 73 -7.83 -6.45 19.41
N VAL A 74 -9.11 -6.33 19.03
CA VAL A 74 -9.91 -7.49 18.58
C VAL A 74 -9.52 -7.86 17.14
N PRO A 75 -9.10 -9.10 16.86
CA PRO A 75 -8.86 -9.57 15.50
C PRO A 75 -10.07 -9.27 14.59
N GLY A 76 -9.81 -8.67 13.42
CA GLY A 76 -10.87 -8.24 12.49
C GLY A 76 -11.54 -6.89 12.81
N SER A 77 -11.08 -6.15 13.84
CA SER A 77 -11.61 -4.81 14.14
C SER A 77 -11.33 -3.82 12.99
N ALA A 78 -10.12 -3.81 12.43
CA ALA A 78 -9.75 -2.95 11.29
C ALA A 78 -10.65 -3.17 10.07
N ARG A 79 -10.95 -4.43 9.74
CA ARG A 79 -11.88 -4.77 8.65
C ARG A 79 -13.29 -4.26 8.90
N ARG A 80 -13.83 -4.44 10.12
CA ARG A 80 -15.18 -3.95 10.48
C ARG A 80 -15.22 -2.42 10.43
N GLU A 81 -14.20 -1.77 10.94
CA GLU A 81 -14.05 -0.32 10.93
C GLU A 81 -13.98 0.21 9.50
N ARG A 82 -13.18 -0.41 8.61
CA ARG A 82 -13.12 -0.05 7.19
C ARG A 82 -14.48 -0.20 6.50
N LYS A 83 -15.16 -1.33 6.73
CA LYS A 83 -16.48 -1.54 6.18
C LYS A 83 -17.48 -0.49 6.67
N ALA A 84 -17.47 -0.14 7.97
CA ALA A 84 -18.32 0.91 8.52
C ALA A 84 -17.97 2.29 7.93
N PHE A 85 -16.68 2.60 7.78
CA PHE A 85 -16.19 3.83 7.14
C PHE A 85 -16.70 3.96 5.69
N GLY A 86 -16.64 2.88 4.90
CA GLY A 86 -17.18 2.86 3.55
C GLY A 86 -18.69 3.01 3.51
N GLN A 87 -19.41 2.28 4.37
CA GLN A 87 -20.88 2.35 4.43
C GLN A 87 -21.40 3.76 4.77
N GLN A 88 -20.73 4.47 5.69
CA GLN A 88 -21.10 5.85 6.05
C GLN A 88 -20.97 6.82 4.87
N ARG A 89 -20.14 6.49 3.87
CA ARG A 89 -19.89 7.29 2.66
C ARG A 89 -20.60 6.80 1.42
N GLY A 90 -21.38 5.71 1.55
CA GLY A 90 -21.99 5.06 0.38
C GLY A 90 -20.98 4.39 -0.56
N TRP A 91 -19.78 4.04 -0.04
CA TRP A 91 -18.75 3.34 -0.79
C TRP A 91 -19.05 1.84 -0.84
N GLU A 92 -18.63 1.22 -1.94
CA GLU A 92 -18.77 -0.23 -2.14
C GLU A 92 -17.69 -0.99 -1.37
N TYR A 93 -18.01 -2.24 -0.99
CA TYR A 93 -17.07 -3.14 -0.30
C TYR A 93 -16.86 -4.42 -1.10
N ALA A 94 -15.59 -4.77 -1.35
CA ALA A 94 -15.17 -6.05 -1.88
C ALA A 94 -14.15 -6.72 -0.94
N LYS A 95 -14.24 -8.04 -0.80
CA LYS A 95 -13.27 -8.80 0.01
C LYS A 95 -11.94 -8.96 -0.72
N HIS A 96 -12.00 -9.17 -2.01
CA HIS A 96 -10.87 -9.32 -2.95
C HIS A 96 -11.26 -8.71 -4.29
N ASP A 97 -10.27 -8.28 -5.04
CA ASP A 97 -10.41 -7.88 -6.43
C ASP A 97 -9.17 -8.35 -7.20
N SER A 98 -9.37 -9.32 -8.10
CA SER A 98 -8.30 -9.90 -8.89
C SER A 98 -7.72 -8.93 -9.94
N TYR A 99 -8.49 -7.91 -10.35
CA TYR A 99 -8.00 -6.90 -11.30
C TYR A 99 -6.99 -5.95 -10.67
N LEU A 100 -7.00 -5.83 -9.34
CA LEU A 100 -6.06 -4.97 -8.61
C LEU A 100 -4.77 -5.72 -8.19
N ALA A 101 -4.68 -7.02 -8.41
CA ALA A 101 -3.55 -7.82 -7.94
C ALA A 101 -2.22 -7.39 -8.56
N ASP A 102 -2.25 -7.03 -9.85
CA ASP A 102 -1.07 -6.68 -10.65
C ASP A 102 -1.03 -5.18 -11.03
N GLU A 103 -1.91 -4.36 -10.44
CA GLU A 103 -2.03 -2.94 -10.80
C GLU A 103 -0.83 -2.12 -10.33
N TRP A 104 -0.18 -2.53 -9.23
CA TRP A 104 0.91 -1.78 -8.63
C TRP A 104 2.11 -2.68 -8.33
N THR A 105 3.31 -2.11 -8.52
CA THR A 105 4.57 -2.82 -8.34
C THR A 105 5.46 -2.23 -7.23
N ARG A 106 5.06 -1.10 -6.62
CA ARG A 106 5.86 -0.35 -5.64
C ARG A 106 5.29 -0.37 -4.23
N GLY A 107 6.07 0.10 -3.27
CA GLY A 107 5.69 0.14 -1.87
C GLY A 107 5.33 -1.25 -1.33
N ALA A 108 4.21 -1.37 -0.63
CA ALA A 108 3.76 -2.67 -0.11
C ALA A 108 3.38 -3.67 -1.22
N ALA A 109 3.05 -3.19 -2.44
CA ALA A 109 2.73 -4.04 -3.59
C ALA A 109 3.96 -4.82 -4.10
N ALA A 110 5.16 -4.25 -3.99
CA ALA A 110 6.42 -4.92 -4.35
C ALA A 110 6.65 -6.26 -3.64
N ARG A 111 5.89 -6.53 -2.58
CA ARG A 111 5.97 -7.79 -1.81
C ARG A 111 5.07 -8.90 -2.35
N GLY A 112 4.40 -8.71 -3.50
CA GLY A 112 3.50 -9.69 -4.09
C GLY A 112 2.26 -9.99 -3.24
N GLN A 113 1.82 -9.03 -2.43
CA GLN A 113 0.62 -9.15 -1.62
C GLN A 113 -0.61 -8.71 -2.42
N GLU A 114 -1.67 -9.49 -2.38
CA GLU A 114 -2.95 -9.11 -2.99
C GLU A 114 -3.71 -8.09 -2.13
N PRO A 115 -4.40 -7.10 -2.74
CA PRO A 115 -5.31 -6.20 -2.05
C PRO A 115 -6.48 -6.95 -1.41
N LYS A 116 -6.79 -6.62 -0.15
CA LYS A 116 -7.89 -7.25 0.62
C LYS A 116 -8.73 -6.20 1.35
N ASP A 117 -9.98 -6.58 1.62
CA ASP A 117 -10.92 -5.76 2.39
C ASP A 117 -11.06 -4.33 1.80
N ILE A 118 -11.30 -4.27 0.50
CA ILE A 118 -11.32 -3.06 -0.32
C ILE A 118 -12.64 -2.33 -0.11
N ILE A 119 -12.58 -1.03 0.10
CA ILE A 119 -13.73 -0.12 -0.09
C ILE A 119 -13.41 0.83 -1.23
N ALA A 120 -14.38 1.07 -2.10
CA ALA A 120 -14.25 1.86 -3.31
C ALA A 120 -15.30 2.96 -3.36
N GLY A 121 -14.91 4.15 -3.70
CA GLY A 121 -15.80 5.30 -3.83
C GLY A 121 -15.15 6.46 -4.58
N THR A 122 -15.61 7.68 -4.34
CA THR A 122 -15.11 8.85 -5.03
C THR A 122 -14.80 9.96 -4.04
N VAL A 123 -13.61 10.59 -4.19
CA VAL A 123 -13.19 11.77 -3.44
C VAL A 123 -12.76 12.84 -4.45
N ARG A 124 -13.33 14.04 -4.42
CA ARG A 124 -13.04 15.15 -5.34
C ARG A 124 -13.08 14.76 -6.84
N GLY A 125 -13.91 13.77 -7.20
CA GLY A 125 -13.99 13.28 -8.57
C GLY A 125 -12.93 12.23 -8.96
N HIS A 126 -12.08 11.81 -8.01
CA HIS A 126 -11.13 10.70 -8.18
C HIS A 126 -11.75 9.41 -7.68
N GLU A 127 -11.69 8.35 -8.46
CA GLU A 127 -11.90 7.00 -7.95
C GLU A 127 -10.91 6.75 -6.80
N THR A 128 -11.43 6.34 -5.66
CA THR A 128 -10.65 6.19 -4.43
C THR A 128 -10.88 4.82 -3.85
N LEU A 129 -9.79 4.13 -3.58
CA LEU A 129 -9.78 2.81 -2.95
C LEU A 129 -9.07 2.91 -1.58
N LEU A 130 -9.59 2.21 -0.58
CA LEU A 130 -8.88 1.96 0.67
C LEU A 130 -8.90 0.46 0.94
N PHE A 131 -7.73 -0.14 1.08
CA PHE A 131 -7.56 -1.60 1.20
C PHE A 131 -6.36 -1.95 2.08
N ASP A 132 -6.21 -3.24 2.43
CA ASP A 132 -5.00 -3.77 3.04
C ASP A 132 -4.16 -4.52 2.01
N MET A 133 -2.86 -4.22 1.97
CA MET A 133 -1.87 -5.02 1.27
C MET A 133 -1.01 -5.74 2.31
N GLY A 134 -1.30 -7.01 2.53
CA GLY A 134 -0.85 -7.72 3.73
C GLY A 134 -1.50 -7.16 4.99
N ALA A 135 -0.72 -6.53 5.86
CA ALA A 135 -1.20 -5.87 7.07
C ALA A 135 -1.06 -4.33 7.00
N ILE A 136 -0.79 -3.79 5.82
CA ILE A 136 -0.52 -2.37 5.60
C ILE A 136 -1.72 -1.75 4.91
N PRO A 137 -2.42 -0.78 5.55
CA PRO A 137 -3.48 -0.03 4.91
C PRO A 137 -2.92 0.92 3.84
N ILE A 138 -3.55 0.92 2.68
CA ILE A 138 -3.20 1.77 1.54
C ILE A 138 -4.46 2.49 1.06
N MET A 139 -4.33 3.77 0.77
CA MET A 139 -5.30 4.54 0.02
C MET A 139 -4.74 4.79 -1.39
N ALA A 140 -5.52 4.48 -2.42
CA ALA A 140 -5.18 4.73 -3.81
C ALA A 140 -6.23 5.63 -4.44
N MET A 141 -5.78 6.61 -5.23
CA MET A 141 -6.64 7.53 -5.97
C MET A 141 -6.23 7.57 -7.43
N ARG A 142 -7.20 7.36 -8.33
CA ARG A 142 -6.94 7.37 -9.77
C ARG A 142 -6.80 8.80 -10.27
N THR A 143 -5.69 9.09 -10.93
CA THR A 143 -5.42 10.43 -11.50
C THR A 143 -6.24 10.70 -12.76
N GLY A 144 -6.63 9.65 -13.49
CA GLY A 144 -7.32 9.74 -14.79
C GLY A 144 -6.39 10.06 -15.97
N ALA A 145 -5.07 10.03 -15.75
CA ALA A 145 -4.05 10.13 -16.77
C ALA A 145 -2.89 9.20 -16.42
N ALA A 146 -2.51 8.30 -17.32
CA ALA A 146 -1.36 7.43 -17.11
C ALA A 146 -0.06 8.22 -17.24
N SER A 147 0.93 7.85 -16.42
CA SER A 147 2.28 8.41 -16.45
C SER A 147 3.31 7.29 -16.35
N ASP A 148 4.32 7.33 -17.20
CA ASP A 148 5.50 6.46 -17.10
C ASP A 148 6.48 6.97 -16.03
N ILE A 149 6.25 8.18 -15.51
CA ILE A 149 7.10 8.78 -14.49
C ILE A 149 6.59 8.34 -13.11
N VAL A 150 7.51 7.80 -12.34
CA VAL A 150 7.29 7.43 -10.94
C VAL A 150 7.84 8.52 -10.04
N ILE A 151 7.06 8.93 -9.06
CA ILE A 151 7.49 9.79 -7.97
C ILE A 151 7.19 9.08 -6.66
N ASP A 152 8.16 9.01 -5.76
CA ASP A 152 8.05 8.33 -4.46
C ASP A 152 8.41 9.30 -3.34
N PHE A 153 7.51 9.47 -2.38
CA PHE A 153 7.64 10.32 -1.19
C PHE A 153 7.75 9.40 0.04
N ARG A 154 8.87 9.41 0.74
CA ARG A 154 9.14 8.58 1.90
C ARG A 154 9.33 9.44 3.14
N ARG A 155 8.53 9.20 4.17
CA ARG A 155 8.69 9.96 5.41
C ARG A 155 10.05 9.69 6.04
N VAL A 156 10.79 10.76 6.31
CA VAL A 156 12.12 10.70 6.93
C VAL A 156 12.02 10.03 8.31
N GLY A 157 12.91 9.08 8.56
CA GLY A 157 13.00 8.35 9.84
C GLY A 157 12.05 7.14 9.97
N GLU A 158 11.15 6.91 8.99
CA GLU A 158 10.32 5.72 8.96
C GLU A 158 11.02 4.58 8.22
N THR A 159 10.82 3.35 8.73
CA THR A 159 11.33 2.15 8.05
C THR A 159 10.39 1.78 6.91
N VAL A 160 10.67 2.30 5.74
CA VAL A 160 10.02 1.95 4.49
C VAL A 160 11.01 1.14 3.65
N ASP A 161 10.50 0.26 2.78
CA ASP A 161 11.37 -0.48 1.87
C ASP A 161 12.27 0.48 1.07
N THR A 162 13.51 0.06 0.82
CA THR A 162 14.46 0.84 0.03
C THR A 162 13.84 1.23 -1.33
N PRO A 163 14.05 2.46 -1.82
CA PRO A 163 13.65 2.82 -3.17
C PRO A 163 14.21 1.82 -4.18
N SER A 164 13.46 1.57 -5.24
CA SER A 164 13.97 0.77 -6.35
C SER A 164 15.19 1.46 -6.97
N ASP A 165 16.15 0.70 -7.50
CA ASP A 165 17.38 1.23 -8.11
C ASP A 165 17.14 2.16 -9.31
N ASP A 166 15.91 2.16 -9.85
CA ASP A 166 15.47 3.03 -10.95
C ASP A 166 15.03 4.43 -10.49
N LEU A 167 15.03 4.71 -9.18
CA LEU A 167 14.66 6.01 -8.62
C LEU A 167 15.91 6.77 -8.10
N VAL A 168 15.97 8.05 -8.42
CA VAL A 168 17.01 8.96 -7.93
C VAL A 168 16.43 9.92 -6.89
N HIS A 169 17.19 10.23 -5.84
CA HIS A 169 16.81 11.23 -4.86
C HIS A 169 16.76 12.62 -5.50
N VAL A 170 15.68 13.34 -5.31
CA VAL A 170 15.44 14.68 -5.87
C VAL A 170 15.67 15.77 -4.83
N CYS A 171 15.00 15.65 -3.69
CA CYS A 171 15.05 16.61 -2.58
C CYS A 171 14.44 16.01 -1.32
N THR A 172 14.51 16.75 -0.22
CA THR A 172 13.71 16.50 0.99
C THR A 172 12.74 17.65 1.18
N GLU A 173 11.44 17.36 1.26
CA GLU A 173 10.36 18.35 1.35
C GLU A 173 9.34 17.96 2.41
N GLU A 174 9.00 18.87 3.34
CA GLU A 174 7.99 18.67 4.41
C GLU A 174 8.15 17.36 5.20
N GLY A 175 9.41 16.95 5.44
CA GLY A 175 9.72 15.72 6.17
C GLY A 175 9.57 14.44 5.34
N PHE A 176 9.56 14.55 4.01
CA PHE A 176 9.64 13.43 3.08
C PHE A 176 10.88 13.54 2.19
N ASP A 177 11.59 12.45 2.05
CA ASP A 177 12.56 12.28 0.97
C ASP A 177 11.81 11.98 -0.32
N VAL A 178 12.12 12.73 -1.37
CA VAL A 178 11.48 12.63 -2.69
C VAL A 178 12.41 11.94 -3.66
N PHE A 179 11.90 10.89 -4.30
CA PHE A 179 12.61 10.16 -5.35
C PHE A 179 11.80 10.20 -6.64
N ALA A 180 12.45 10.14 -7.78
CA ALA A 180 11.80 10.11 -9.08
C ALA A 180 12.55 9.23 -10.07
N SER A 181 11.86 8.63 -11.04
CA SER A 181 12.48 7.96 -12.18
C SER A 181 13.19 8.95 -13.09
N GLU A 182 12.72 10.21 -13.14
CA GLU A 182 13.35 11.33 -13.84
C GLU A 182 13.49 12.54 -12.90
N ALA A 183 14.73 12.86 -12.50
CA ALA A 183 15.00 13.93 -11.54
C ALA A 183 14.44 15.30 -11.97
N GLY A 184 14.55 15.65 -13.25
CA GLY A 184 14.04 16.93 -13.76
C GLY A 184 12.52 17.04 -13.73
N VAL A 185 11.78 15.93 -13.89
CA VAL A 185 10.33 15.88 -13.74
C VAL A 185 9.97 15.98 -12.26
N GLY A 186 10.66 15.20 -11.40
CA GLY A 186 10.47 15.25 -9.96
C GLY A 186 10.62 16.66 -9.39
N GLN A 187 11.69 17.38 -9.78
CA GLN A 187 11.90 18.76 -9.35
C GLN A 187 10.77 19.72 -9.76
N ARG A 188 10.25 19.58 -10.99
CA ARG A 188 9.15 20.44 -11.48
C ARG A 188 7.80 20.13 -10.83
N LEU A 189 7.62 18.87 -10.39
CA LEU A 189 6.40 18.45 -9.73
C LEU A 189 6.27 19.07 -8.32
N ILE A 190 7.39 19.30 -7.63
CA ILE A 190 7.39 19.89 -6.28
C ILE A 190 7.10 21.39 -6.37
N ASP A 191 5.82 21.70 -6.47
CA ASP A 191 5.30 23.07 -6.38
C ASP A 191 4.66 23.33 -5.01
N ASP A 192 4.15 24.55 -4.80
CA ASP A 192 3.48 24.95 -3.57
C ASP A 192 2.25 24.09 -3.22
N ARG A 193 1.61 23.44 -4.21
CA ARG A 193 0.46 22.57 -3.98
C ARG A 193 0.90 21.23 -3.43
N VAL A 194 1.92 20.63 -4.04
CA VAL A 194 2.53 19.38 -3.57
C VAL A 194 3.12 19.57 -2.18
N THR A 195 3.89 20.65 -1.95
CA THR A 195 4.43 20.99 -0.63
C THR A 195 3.33 21.07 0.43
N ARG A 196 2.22 21.76 0.15
CA ARG A 196 1.08 21.82 1.08
C ARG A 196 0.40 20.46 1.29
N ALA A 197 0.28 19.65 0.24
CA ALA A 197 -0.29 18.31 0.34
C ALA A 197 0.58 17.40 1.21
N LEU A 198 1.92 17.41 1.02
CA LEU A 198 2.86 16.64 1.85
C LEU A 198 2.78 17.06 3.33
N ARG A 199 2.75 18.36 3.61
CA ARG A 199 2.58 18.90 4.97
C ARG A 199 1.27 18.47 5.63
N ALA A 200 0.21 18.31 4.83
CA ALA A 200 -1.11 17.93 5.32
C ALA A 200 -1.27 16.39 5.49
N LEU A 201 -0.33 15.59 4.98
CA LEU A 201 -0.36 14.14 5.18
C LEU A 201 -0.23 13.80 6.67
N PRO A 202 -1.17 13.04 7.25
CA PRO A 202 -1.14 12.69 8.67
C PRO A 202 0.12 11.89 9.03
N ALA A 203 0.51 11.93 10.31
CA ALA A 203 1.72 11.26 10.79
C ALA A 203 1.71 9.73 10.57
N VAL A 204 0.53 9.12 10.42
CA VAL A 204 0.40 7.69 10.13
C VAL A 204 0.83 7.31 8.71
N VAL A 205 0.97 8.28 7.79
CA VAL A 205 1.44 8.02 6.42
C VAL A 205 2.96 7.88 6.43
N THR A 206 3.45 6.74 6.01
CA THR A 206 4.88 6.41 5.95
C THR A 206 5.48 6.64 4.57
N ALA A 207 4.68 6.47 3.53
CA ALA A 207 5.07 6.75 2.15
C ALA A 207 3.86 7.12 1.30
N ALA A 208 4.10 7.88 0.23
CA ALA A 208 3.14 8.08 -0.86
C ALA A 208 3.90 8.00 -2.18
N TRP A 209 3.23 7.53 -3.26
CA TRP A 209 3.88 7.46 -4.57
C TRP A 209 2.88 7.63 -5.71
N MET A 210 3.38 8.01 -6.85
CA MET A 210 2.67 8.10 -8.11
C MET A 210 3.19 7.00 -9.04
N GLU A 211 2.31 6.15 -9.53
CA GLU A 211 2.62 5.03 -10.41
C GLU A 211 1.46 4.80 -11.38
N GLY A 212 1.76 4.82 -12.70
CA GLY A 212 0.73 4.67 -13.72
C GLY A 212 -0.35 5.74 -13.63
N GLU A 213 -1.58 5.32 -13.43
CA GLU A 213 -2.75 6.21 -13.26
C GLU A 213 -3.07 6.49 -11.78
N TRP A 214 -2.20 6.16 -10.83
CA TRP A 214 -2.53 6.18 -9.43
C TRP A 214 -1.62 7.05 -8.59
N VAL A 215 -2.20 7.66 -7.57
CA VAL A 215 -1.51 8.16 -6.40
C VAL A 215 -1.85 7.26 -5.24
N LEU A 216 -0.85 6.71 -4.59
CA LEU A 216 -1.02 5.82 -3.46
C LEU A 216 -0.43 6.44 -2.19
N ALA A 217 -1.03 6.17 -1.05
CA ALA A 217 -0.51 6.56 0.26
C ALA A 217 -0.56 5.35 1.19
N GLN A 218 0.60 4.95 1.70
CA GLN A 218 0.80 3.85 2.61
C GLN A 218 0.83 4.36 4.04
N THR A 219 0.20 3.63 4.95
CA THR A 219 0.18 4.00 6.36
C THR A 219 0.88 2.98 7.25
N THR A 220 1.08 3.33 8.51
CA THR A 220 1.43 2.36 9.54
C THR A 220 0.28 1.35 9.73
N LYS A 221 0.60 0.14 10.22
CA LYS A 221 -0.39 -0.92 10.54
C LYS A 221 -1.44 -0.49 11.56
N GLN A 222 -1.17 0.54 12.33
CA GLN A 222 -2.04 1.07 13.38
C GLN A 222 -3.06 2.10 12.87
N ALA A 223 -2.96 2.54 11.61
CA ALA A 223 -3.91 3.50 11.04
C ALA A 223 -5.37 3.00 11.15
N ARG A 224 -6.26 3.90 11.53
CA ARG A 224 -7.70 3.66 11.76
C ARG A 224 -8.51 4.75 11.07
N SER A 225 -9.82 4.70 11.24
CA SER A 225 -10.79 5.57 10.57
C SER A 225 -10.45 7.06 10.67
N THR A 226 -9.96 7.55 11.80
CA THR A 226 -9.52 8.95 11.93
C THR A 226 -8.37 9.27 10.96
N GLY A 227 -7.36 8.42 10.89
CA GLY A 227 -6.24 8.60 9.95
C GLY A 227 -6.68 8.46 8.50
N TRP A 228 -7.64 7.59 8.19
CA TRP A 228 -8.19 7.46 6.83
C TRP A 228 -8.97 8.70 6.42
N GLU A 229 -9.72 9.33 7.36
CA GLU A 229 -10.43 10.58 7.11
C GLU A 229 -9.46 11.71 6.74
N GLU A 230 -8.40 11.85 7.53
CA GLU A 230 -7.36 12.86 7.29
C GLU A 230 -6.60 12.62 5.98
N MET A 231 -6.57 11.38 5.48
CA MET A 231 -5.94 11.01 4.21
C MET A 231 -6.80 11.29 2.96
N LEU A 232 -8.07 11.67 3.08
CA LEU A 232 -8.92 11.84 1.90
C LEU A 232 -8.50 13.03 1.02
N GLU A 233 -8.06 14.11 1.63
CA GLU A 233 -7.74 15.35 0.90
C GLU A 233 -6.32 15.41 0.33
N PRO A 234 -5.22 15.10 1.08
CA PRO A 234 -3.87 15.31 0.57
C PRO A 234 -3.53 14.47 -0.67
N PRO A 235 -3.84 13.16 -0.75
CA PRO A 235 -3.63 12.38 -1.97
C PRO A 235 -4.47 12.87 -3.16
N ALA A 236 -5.69 13.41 -2.91
CA ALA A 236 -6.50 13.97 -3.97
C ALA A 236 -5.86 15.23 -4.58
N VAL A 237 -5.20 16.06 -3.76
CA VAL A 237 -4.41 17.22 -4.26
C VAL A 237 -3.21 16.74 -5.09
N LEU A 238 -2.54 15.67 -4.66
CA LEU A 238 -1.46 15.05 -5.44
C LEU A 238 -1.97 14.51 -6.77
N ALA A 239 -3.15 13.87 -6.78
CA ALA A 239 -3.78 13.35 -7.99
C ALA A 239 -4.22 14.48 -8.95
N ASP A 240 -4.74 15.59 -8.43
CA ASP A 240 -5.03 16.79 -9.22
C ASP A 240 -3.76 17.35 -9.87
N ASN A 241 -2.64 17.37 -9.13
CA ASN A 241 -1.37 17.87 -9.65
C ASN A 241 -0.76 16.97 -10.73
N ALA A 242 -0.91 15.65 -10.58
CA ALA A 242 -0.46 14.68 -11.58
C ALA A 242 -1.22 14.81 -12.93
N ARG A 243 -2.44 15.33 -12.92
CA ARG A 243 -3.21 15.64 -14.14
C ARG A 243 -2.74 16.90 -14.87
N ALA A 244 -2.19 17.84 -14.15
CA ALA A 244 -1.78 19.11 -14.75
C ALA A 244 -0.53 18.87 -15.61
N PRO A 245 -0.49 19.37 -16.88
CA PRO A 245 0.75 19.36 -17.62
C PRO A 245 1.78 20.19 -16.85
N PRO A 246 3.06 19.76 -16.82
CA PRO A 246 4.10 20.54 -16.16
C PRO A 246 4.11 21.96 -16.75
N PRO A 247 4.36 23.01 -15.94
CA PRO A 247 4.40 24.38 -16.44
C PRO A 247 5.45 24.49 -17.54
N PRO A 248 5.19 25.28 -18.61
CA PRO A 248 6.13 25.47 -19.69
C PRO A 248 7.47 26.01 -19.15
N SER A 249 8.56 25.49 -19.67
CA SER A 249 9.95 25.87 -19.34
C SER A 249 10.25 27.28 -19.77
#